data_8234b821878886e3ff76c4d446546b07
#
_entry.id   8234b821878886e3ff76c4d446546b07
#
_cell.length_a   1.000
_cell.length_b   1.000
_cell.length_c   1.000
_cell.angle_alpha   90.00
_cell.angle_beta   90.00
_cell.angle_gamma   90.00
#
_symmetry.space_group_name_H-M   'P 1'
#
loop_
_entity.id
_entity.type
_entity.pdbx_description
1 polymer ?
#
loop_
_entity_poly.entity_id
_entity_poly.type
_entity_poly.pdbx_seq_one_letter_code
_entity_poly.pdbx_strand_id
1 'polypeptide(L)'
;MKHRPSDVGLAVKRLQHRHHRALNRALAPLGLSLVQWDALRHLHENPDASLHHLAVLTFQTDQSFGSLAGRMVDRGLIERLSGPGRAVRHRITEEGARLRAEGQVIADDLLASSFRNLSAAELDQLGALLDKALGSDPENGAAHP
;
A
#
# COMPACT_ATOMS: atom_id res chain seq x y z
N MET A 1 27.56 -17.06 -8.51
CA MET A 1 26.46 -18.03 -8.44
C MET A 1 25.30 -17.49 -9.29
N LYS A 2 24.80 -18.27 -10.19
CA LYS A 2 23.64 -17.84 -11.00
C LYS A 2 22.37 -18.06 -10.19
N HIS A 3 21.58 -17.00 -10.00
CA HIS A 3 20.26 -17.11 -9.40
C HIS A 3 19.28 -17.68 -10.42
N ARG A 4 18.57 -18.73 -10.05
CA ARG A 4 17.47 -19.27 -10.84
C ARG A 4 16.23 -18.38 -10.64
N PRO A 5 15.33 -18.30 -11.63
CA PRO A 5 14.08 -17.54 -11.47
C PRO A 5 13.29 -17.90 -10.21
N SER A 6 13.24 -19.18 -9.86
CA SER A 6 12.58 -19.67 -8.65
C SER A 6 13.21 -19.14 -7.36
N ASP A 7 14.53 -19.01 -7.32
CA ASP A 7 15.25 -18.48 -6.14
C ASP A 7 14.96 -16.97 -5.99
N VAL A 8 14.91 -16.25 -7.11
CA VAL A 8 14.56 -14.82 -7.13
C VAL A 8 13.11 -14.63 -6.66
N GLY A 9 12.17 -15.41 -7.20
CA GLY A 9 10.77 -15.35 -6.77
C GLY A 9 10.59 -15.60 -5.27
N LEU A 10 11.31 -16.60 -4.73
CA LEU A 10 11.29 -16.87 -3.29
C LEU A 10 11.90 -15.72 -2.48
N ALA A 11 12.99 -15.11 -2.97
CA ALA A 11 13.61 -13.97 -2.30
C ALA A 11 12.67 -12.76 -2.24
N VAL A 12 11.96 -12.46 -3.33
CA VAL A 12 10.93 -11.41 -3.38
C VAL A 12 9.84 -11.67 -2.35
N LYS A 13 9.32 -12.91 -2.30
CA LYS A 13 8.30 -13.30 -1.32
C LYS A 13 8.78 -13.14 0.12
N ARG A 14 10.00 -13.56 0.43
CA ARG A 14 10.58 -13.44 1.77
C ARG A 14 10.76 -11.99 2.16
N LEU A 15 11.23 -11.16 1.25
CA LEU A 15 11.42 -9.74 1.49
C LEU A 15 10.08 -9.04 1.75
N GLN A 16 9.08 -9.30 0.93
CA GLN A 16 7.72 -8.78 1.10
C GLN A 16 7.15 -9.18 2.46
N HIS A 17 7.26 -10.46 2.83
CA HIS A 17 6.76 -10.94 4.11
C HIS A 17 7.45 -10.28 5.30
N ARG A 18 8.76 -10.11 5.23
CA ARG A 18 9.55 -9.40 6.27
C ARG A 18 9.08 -7.95 6.40
N HIS A 19 8.93 -7.24 5.29
CA HIS A 19 8.43 -5.86 5.27
C HIS A 19 7.01 -5.75 5.84
N HIS A 20 6.13 -6.65 5.43
CA HIS A 20 4.74 -6.69 5.90
C HIS A 20 4.68 -6.81 7.43
N ARG A 21 5.40 -7.77 7.99
CA ARG A 21 5.43 -7.99 9.45
C ARG A 21 6.04 -6.80 10.19
N ALA A 22 7.16 -6.28 9.70
CA ALA A 22 7.86 -5.17 10.34
C ALA A 22 7.03 -3.87 10.30
N LEU A 23 6.43 -3.55 9.16
CA LEU A 23 5.57 -2.38 9.00
C LEU A 23 4.32 -2.49 9.87
N ASN A 24 3.68 -3.64 9.88
CA ASN A 24 2.49 -3.87 10.71
C ASN A 24 2.79 -3.66 12.20
N ARG A 25 3.94 -4.15 12.66
CA ARG A 25 4.40 -3.94 14.04
C ARG A 25 4.72 -2.48 14.32
N ALA A 26 5.42 -1.81 13.40
CA ALA A 26 5.84 -0.42 13.57
C ALA A 26 4.67 0.57 13.54
N LEU A 27 3.61 0.28 12.81
CA LEU A 27 2.40 1.10 12.71
C LEU A 27 1.43 0.89 13.88
N ALA A 28 1.55 -0.21 14.61
CA ALA A 28 0.64 -0.55 15.72
C ALA A 28 0.51 0.56 16.78
N PRO A 29 1.57 1.28 17.20
CA PRO A 29 1.45 2.40 18.13
C PRO A 29 0.54 3.53 17.65
N LEU A 30 0.36 3.70 16.34
CA LEU A 30 -0.59 4.66 15.76
C LEU A 30 -2.03 4.11 15.73
N GLY A 31 -2.23 2.87 16.18
CA GLY A 31 -3.52 2.19 16.06
C GLY A 31 -3.84 1.76 14.63
N LEU A 32 -2.85 1.66 13.76
CA LEU A 32 -3.01 1.26 12.37
C LEU A 32 -2.43 -0.13 12.12
N SER A 33 -3.14 -0.94 11.34
CA SER A 33 -2.55 -2.06 10.62
C SER A 33 -1.89 -1.55 9.33
N LEU A 34 -1.01 -2.36 8.74
CA LEU A 34 -0.42 -2.03 7.44
C LEU A 34 -1.50 -1.85 6.37
N VAL A 35 -2.51 -2.72 6.33
CA VAL A 35 -3.59 -2.60 5.32
C VAL A 35 -4.40 -1.32 5.48
N GLN A 36 -4.62 -0.84 6.71
CA GLN A 36 -5.29 0.45 6.96
C GLN A 36 -4.43 1.62 6.51
N TRP A 37 -3.16 1.62 6.88
CA TRP A 37 -2.24 2.67 6.44
C TRP A 37 -2.09 2.69 4.91
N ASP A 38 -1.96 1.52 4.29
CA ASP A 38 -1.86 1.39 2.83
C ASP A 38 -3.11 1.91 2.13
N ALA A 39 -4.29 1.66 2.69
CA ALA A 39 -5.54 2.23 2.20
C ALA A 39 -5.54 3.77 2.28
N LEU A 40 -5.08 4.34 3.39
CA LEU A 40 -4.94 5.79 3.55
C LEU A 40 -3.95 6.38 2.52
N ARG A 41 -2.84 5.70 2.29
CA ARG A 41 -1.82 6.12 1.33
C ARG A 41 -2.38 6.14 -0.08
N HIS A 42 -3.04 5.07 -0.50
CA HIS A 42 -3.65 4.99 -1.83
C HIS A 42 -4.77 6.00 -2.03
N LEU A 43 -5.60 6.22 -1.01
CA LEU A 43 -6.66 7.23 -1.08
C LEU A 43 -6.09 8.65 -1.17
N HIS A 44 -5.00 8.93 -0.47
CA HIS A 44 -4.28 10.20 -0.56
C HIS A 44 -3.73 10.46 -1.97
N GLU A 45 -3.15 9.44 -2.59
CA GLU A 45 -2.60 9.52 -3.94
C GLU A 45 -3.69 9.52 -5.02
N ASN A 46 -4.86 8.94 -4.74
CA ASN A 46 -5.97 8.77 -5.66
C ASN A 46 -7.29 9.24 -5.02
N PRO A 47 -7.47 10.55 -4.79
CA PRO A 47 -8.61 11.05 -4.01
C PRO A 47 -9.96 10.78 -4.64
N ASP A 48 -10.01 10.55 -5.96
CA ASP A 48 -11.24 10.27 -6.69
C ASP A 48 -11.49 8.76 -6.93
N ALA A 49 -10.64 7.90 -6.36
CA ALA A 49 -10.75 6.46 -6.56
C ALA A 49 -12.06 5.91 -5.98
N SER A 50 -12.70 5.02 -6.72
CA SER A 50 -13.84 4.24 -6.24
C SER A 50 -13.37 3.19 -5.23
N LEU A 51 -14.32 2.64 -4.45
CA LEU A 51 -14.05 1.51 -3.57
C LEU A 51 -13.42 0.33 -4.34
N HIS A 52 -13.96 0.01 -5.52
CA HIS A 52 -13.41 -1.04 -6.37
C HIS A 52 -11.96 -0.76 -6.77
N HIS A 53 -11.65 0.48 -7.18
CA HIS A 53 -10.29 0.87 -7.57
C HIS A 53 -9.32 0.74 -6.39
N LEU A 54 -9.73 1.18 -5.19
CA LEU A 54 -8.91 1.04 -3.99
C LEU A 54 -8.71 -0.44 -3.60
N ALA A 55 -9.73 -1.27 -3.78
CA ALA A 55 -9.61 -2.71 -3.57
C ALA A 55 -8.54 -3.31 -4.49
N VAL A 56 -8.56 -2.96 -5.79
CA VAL A 56 -7.53 -3.40 -6.76
C VAL A 56 -6.15 -2.93 -6.34
N LEU A 57 -5.99 -1.65 -6.01
CA LEU A 57 -4.69 -1.07 -5.60
C LEU A 57 -4.12 -1.70 -4.34
N THR A 58 -4.97 -2.19 -3.44
CA THR A 58 -4.57 -2.81 -2.17
C THR A 58 -4.58 -4.34 -2.22
N PHE A 59 -4.75 -4.92 -3.40
CA PHE A 59 -4.79 -6.38 -3.61
C PHE A 59 -5.89 -7.08 -2.80
N GLN A 60 -7.04 -6.44 -2.68
CA GLN A 60 -8.19 -6.95 -1.94
C GLN A 60 -9.40 -7.15 -2.85
N THR A 61 -10.34 -7.98 -2.41
CA THR A 61 -11.67 -8.05 -3.00
C THR A 61 -12.48 -6.81 -2.61
N ASP A 62 -13.50 -6.46 -3.37
CA ASP A 62 -14.41 -5.36 -3.04
C ASP A 62 -15.05 -5.57 -1.66
N GLN A 63 -15.43 -6.80 -1.33
CA GLN A 63 -16.02 -7.14 -0.04
C GLN A 63 -15.04 -6.94 1.11
N SER A 64 -13.80 -7.41 0.97
CA SER A 64 -12.76 -7.27 1.99
C SER A 64 -12.40 -5.79 2.20
N PHE A 65 -12.21 -5.05 1.11
CA PHE A 65 -11.93 -3.61 1.20
C PHE A 65 -13.12 -2.83 1.76
N GLY A 66 -14.36 -3.19 1.38
CA GLY A 66 -15.57 -2.57 1.93
C GLY A 66 -15.68 -2.73 3.45
N SER A 67 -15.36 -3.91 3.97
CA SER A 67 -15.30 -4.15 5.42
C SER A 67 -14.22 -3.33 6.11
N LEU A 68 -13.03 -3.25 5.51
CA LEU A 68 -11.92 -2.43 5.99
C LEU A 68 -12.32 -0.94 6.01
N ALA A 69 -12.89 -0.44 4.91
CA ALA A 69 -13.35 0.94 4.79
C ALA A 69 -14.41 1.28 5.84
N GLY A 70 -15.35 0.37 6.11
CA GLY A 70 -16.37 0.55 7.15
C GLY A 70 -15.74 0.75 8.54
N ARG A 71 -14.76 -0.07 8.89
CA ARG A 71 -14.02 0.08 10.15
C ARG A 71 -13.24 1.40 10.22
N MET A 72 -12.68 1.84 9.10
CA MET A 72 -11.95 3.10 9.03
C MET A 72 -12.89 4.31 9.13
N VAL A 73 -14.09 4.23 8.56
CA VAL A 73 -15.15 5.23 8.75
C VAL A 73 -15.53 5.32 10.22
N ASP A 74 -15.76 4.19 10.88
CA ASP A 74 -16.13 4.13 12.31
C ASP A 74 -15.07 4.76 13.22
N ARG A 75 -13.82 4.67 12.81
CA ARG A 75 -12.68 5.29 13.51
C ARG A 75 -12.45 6.76 13.16
N GLY A 76 -13.21 7.31 12.22
CA GLY A 76 -13.05 8.70 11.80
C GLY A 76 -11.82 8.97 10.94
N LEU A 77 -11.27 7.94 10.27
CA LEU A 77 -10.08 8.08 9.43
C LEU A 77 -10.44 8.47 7.99
N ILE A 78 -11.60 8.03 7.53
CA ILE A 78 -12.17 8.35 6.22
C ILE A 78 -13.66 8.63 6.36
N GLU A 79 -14.22 9.30 5.37
CA GLU A 79 -15.66 9.54 5.25
C GLU A 79 -16.18 8.93 3.96
N ARG A 80 -17.33 8.29 4.05
CA ARG A 80 -18.03 7.81 2.86
C ARG A 80 -18.73 8.97 2.17
N LEU A 81 -18.46 9.14 0.88
CA LEU A 81 -19.15 10.10 0.03
C LEU A 81 -20.36 9.41 -0.58
N SER A 82 -21.54 9.97 -0.34
CA SER A 82 -22.79 9.45 -0.86
C SER A 82 -23.26 10.27 -2.07
N GLY A 83 -23.85 9.58 -3.03
CA GLY A 83 -24.51 10.19 -4.18
C GLY A 83 -25.35 9.13 -4.89
N PRO A 84 -26.58 9.43 -5.26
CA PRO A 84 -27.47 8.46 -5.92
C PRO A 84 -26.87 8.01 -7.26
N GLY A 85 -26.84 6.70 -7.48
CA GLY A 85 -26.43 6.09 -8.75
C GLY A 85 -24.95 6.14 -9.08
N ARG A 86 -24.07 6.43 -8.10
CA ARG A 86 -22.62 6.50 -8.30
C ARG A 86 -21.89 5.41 -7.54
N ALA A 87 -20.69 5.03 -8.05
CA ALA A 87 -19.79 4.16 -7.34
C ALA A 87 -19.44 4.75 -5.96
N VAL A 88 -19.30 3.87 -4.96
CA VAL A 88 -18.93 4.27 -3.59
C VAL A 88 -17.55 4.89 -3.60
N ARG A 89 -17.43 6.05 -3.01
CA ARG A 89 -16.17 6.80 -2.87
C ARG A 89 -15.98 7.20 -1.42
N HIS A 90 -14.74 7.50 -1.07
CA HIS A 90 -14.35 7.93 0.25
C HIS A 90 -13.46 9.16 0.19
N ARG A 91 -13.44 9.91 1.27
CA ARG A 91 -12.53 11.03 1.46
C ARG A 91 -11.75 10.82 2.74
N ILE A 92 -10.46 11.12 2.72
CA ILE A 92 -9.61 11.09 3.90
C ILE A 92 -9.99 12.26 4.83
N THR A 93 -10.13 11.98 6.14
CA THR A 93 -10.36 13.00 7.15
C THR A 93 -9.05 13.67 7.56
N GLU A 94 -9.15 14.76 8.33
CA GLU A 94 -7.96 15.40 8.92
C GLU A 94 -7.16 14.42 9.79
N GLU A 95 -7.85 13.62 10.61
CA GLU A 95 -7.22 12.58 11.45
C GLU A 95 -6.58 11.49 10.60
N GLY A 96 -7.26 11.04 9.56
CA GLY A 96 -6.71 10.06 8.61
C GLY A 96 -5.46 10.59 7.91
N ALA A 97 -5.48 11.84 7.48
CA ALA A 97 -4.31 12.49 6.85
C ALA A 97 -3.13 12.60 7.81
N ARG A 98 -3.38 12.94 9.08
CA ARG A 98 -2.37 13.01 10.13
C ARG A 98 -1.70 11.65 10.33
N LEU A 99 -2.49 10.59 10.52
CA LEU A 99 -1.98 9.24 10.73
C LEU A 99 -1.27 8.69 9.49
N ARG A 100 -1.78 9.01 8.30
CA ARG A 100 -1.08 8.64 7.05
C ARG A 100 0.32 9.26 7.02
N ALA A 101 0.43 10.55 7.34
CA ALA A 101 1.72 11.25 7.31
C ALA A 101 2.70 10.72 8.37
N GLU A 102 2.22 10.46 9.59
CA GLU A 102 3.05 9.84 10.64
C GLU A 102 3.48 8.43 10.25
N GLY A 103 2.58 7.64 9.68
CA GLY A 103 2.88 6.31 9.17
C GLY A 103 3.89 6.32 8.03
N GLN A 104 3.86 7.35 7.17
CA GLN A 104 4.84 7.50 6.07
C GLN A 104 6.26 7.65 6.61
N VAL A 105 6.46 8.46 7.63
CA VAL A 105 7.77 8.61 8.27
C VAL A 105 8.27 7.27 8.83
N ILE A 106 7.40 6.54 9.52
CA ILE A 106 7.72 5.22 10.07
C ILE A 106 8.10 4.25 8.96
N ALA A 107 7.32 4.21 7.87
CA ALA A 107 7.56 3.33 6.75
C ALA A 107 8.88 3.65 6.03
N ASP A 108 9.15 4.93 5.79
CA ASP A 108 10.38 5.37 5.13
C ASP A 108 11.61 5.00 5.95
N ASP A 109 11.60 5.22 7.25
CA ASP A 109 12.70 4.88 8.15
C ASP A 109 12.94 3.35 8.21
N LEU A 110 11.86 2.59 8.29
CA LEU A 110 11.93 1.13 8.33
C LEU A 110 12.50 0.56 7.04
N LEU A 111 12.03 1.05 5.90
CA LEU A 111 12.49 0.57 4.58
C LEU A 111 13.92 1.01 4.31
N ALA A 112 14.31 2.21 4.69
CA ALA A 112 15.70 2.65 4.62
C ALA A 112 16.62 1.72 5.43
N SER A 113 16.21 1.34 6.62
CA SER A 113 16.93 0.38 7.46
C SER A 113 16.98 -1.01 6.82
N SER A 114 15.90 -1.45 6.21
CA SER A 114 15.82 -2.77 5.55
C SER A 114 16.79 -2.88 4.37
N PHE A 115 16.94 -1.79 3.63
CA PHE A 115 17.83 -1.75 2.46
C PHE A 115 19.23 -1.20 2.75
N ARG A 116 19.58 -1.02 4.02
CA ARG A 116 20.87 -0.41 4.43
C ARG A 116 22.12 -1.10 3.86
N ASN A 117 22.02 -2.38 3.50
CA ASN A 117 23.15 -3.13 2.93
C ASN A 117 23.35 -2.87 1.43
N LEU A 118 22.44 -2.15 0.79
CA LEU A 118 22.56 -1.73 -0.60
C LEU A 118 23.13 -0.31 -0.65
N SER A 119 24.03 -0.07 -1.61
CA SER A 119 24.41 1.29 -1.95
C SER A 119 23.24 2.01 -2.65
N ALA A 120 23.30 3.33 -2.76
CA ALA A 120 22.28 4.09 -3.48
C ALA A 120 22.14 3.61 -4.94
N ALA A 121 23.25 3.32 -5.61
CA ALA A 121 23.24 2.79 -6.97
C ALA A 121 22.62 1.40 -7.06
N GLU A 122 22.89 0.53 -6.10
CA GLU A 122 22.30 -0.80 -6.03
C GLU A 122 20.78 -0.75 -5.73
N LEU A 123 20.35 0.19 -4.89
CA LEU A 123 18.93 0.41 -4.63
C LEU A 123 18.19 0.89 -5.88
N ASP A 124 18.77 1.85 -6.62
CA ASP A 124 18.22 2.32 -7.89
C ASP A 124 18.14 1.19 -8.91
N GLN A 125 19.17 0.35 -8.97
CA GLN A 125 19.21 -0.81 -9.86
C GLN A 125 18.14 -1.84 -9.49
N LEU A 126 17.97 -2.12 -8.20
CA LEU A 126 16.92 -3.02 -7.71
C LEU A 126 15.54 -2.48 -8.09
N GLY A 127 15.29 -1.19 -7.87
CA GLY A 127 14.04 -0.54 -8.25
C GLY A 127 13.76 -0.68 -9.74
N ALA A 128 14.72 -0.36 -10.59
CA ALA A 128 14.60 -0.47 -12.05
C ALA A 128 14.34 -1.91 -12.51
N LEU A 129 14.96 -2.90 -11.86
CA LEU A 129 14.76 -4.31 -12.18
C LEU A 129 13.37 -4.80 -11.73
N LEU A 130 12.89 -4.34 -10.59
CA LEU A 130 11.53 -4.64 -10.12
C LEU A 130 10.48 -4.02 -11.03
N ASP A 131 10.65 -2.77 -11.45
CA ASP A 131 9.76 -2.11 -12.40
C ASP A 131 9.71 -2.87 -13.73
N LYS A 132 10.87 -3.31 -14.21
CA LYS A 132 10.95 -4.12 -15.42
C LYS A 132 10.28 -5.48 -15.26
N ALA A 133 10.40 -6.12 -14.11
CA ALA A 133 9.77 -7.41 -13.82
C ALA A 133 8.25 -7.29 -13.67
N LEU A 134 7.77 -6.20 -13.04
CA LEU A 134 6.35 -5.88 -12.92
C LEU A 134 5.74 -5.51 -14.28
N GLY A 135 6.49 -4.81 -15.10
CA GLY A 135 6.25 -4.56 -16.52
C GLY A 135 4.82 -4.24 -16.91
N SER A 136 4.34 -4.93 -17.91
CA SER A 136 3.03 -4.78 -18.55
C SER A 136 1.97 -5.68 -17.93
N ASP A 137 1.95 -5.87 -16.62
CA ASP A 137 0.88 -6.64 -15.99
C ASP A 137 -0.45 -5.87 -16.13
N PRO A 138 -1.47 -6.45 -16.82
CA PRO A 138 -2.75 -5.78 -17.02
C PRO A 138 -3.46 -5.41 -15.72
N GLU A 139 -3.19 -6.14 -14.63
CA GLU A 139 -3.77 -5.86 -13.31
C GLU A 139 -3.13 -4.62 -12.65
N ASN A 140 -1.87 -4.34 -12.93
CA ASN A 140 -1.18 -3.14 -12.43
C ASN A 140 -1.25 -1.95 -13.38
N GLY A 141 -1.51 -2.17 -14.66
CA GLY A 141 -1.62 -1.13 -15.68
C GLY A 141 -3.01 -0.53 -15.85
N ALA A 142 -4.02 -1.05 -15.17
CA ALA A 142 -5.40 -0.58 -15.25
C ALA A 142 -5.68 0.67 -14.39
N ALA A 143 -4.65 1.37 -13.95
CA ALA A 143 -4.78 2.52 -13.06
C ALA A 143 -4.87 3.85 -13.82
N HIS A 144 -5.44 3.90 -15.01
CA HIS A 144 -5.86 5.19 -15.61
C HIS A 144 -7.06 5.03 -16.53
N PRO A 145 -8.18 5.70 -16.23
CA PRO A 145 -8.89 6.44 -17.26
C PRO A 145 -8.35 7.85 -17.30
#